data_251cf0504e83ce835abddd2c6957b014
#
_entry.id   251cf0504e83ce835abddd2c6957b014
#
_cell.length_a   1.000
_cell.length_b   1.000
_cell.length_c   1.000
_cell.angle_alpha   90.00
_cell.angle_beta   90.00
_cell.angle_gamma   90.00
#
_symmetry.space_group_name_H-M   'P 1'
#
loop_
_entity.id
_entity.type
_entity.pdbx_description
1 polymer ?
#
loop_
_entity_poly.entity_id
_entity_poly.type
_entity_poly.pdbx_seq_one_letter_code
_entity_poly.pdbx_strand_id
1 'polypeptide(L)'
;MNEAGTEGVLLDQATLHGRLDDAPGWLRAHYRTFRESMLGERDGSPFPCYFGIDVEQKGELLYTACESATDPAALLRLRDTLLEYLDTYSEHADRAPLAVFFRPPSGEPAGEADMTPGEAHYHERLWHVLEFLHVHDPEPWPDDIPVDPDDSRWEFCFGGEPLFPTSRAPFYSDRKSRYSPVGLEVTFQPRAVFEGLTADTKAGQRARETIRDRMGDYDGVCPHADLGDWGVDGDREWKQYLFREDDDASPDACPLRPTRDHPKAPEALLEPGAWRRFSERTESEGFRPDADAEDATVTSGLGGD
;
A
#
# COMPACT_ATOMS: atom_id res chain seq x y z
N MET A 1 5.94 -7.02 25.63
CA MET A 1 6.07 -8.41 25.14
C MET A 1 5.19 -8.45 23.90
N ASN A 2 5.79 -8.62 22.70
CA ASN A 2 5.02 -8.72 21.46
C ASN A 2 4.11 -9.95 21.58
N GLU A 3 2.82 -9.71 21.59
CA GLU A 3 1.82 -10.76 21.54
C GLU A 3 1.92 -11.46 20.18
N ALA A 4 2.27 -12.74 20.22
CA ALA A 4 2.23 -13.71 19.12
C ALA A 4 3.21 -13.59 17.93
N GLY A 5 4.19 -12.68 17.89
CA GLY A 5 5.23 -12.67 16.83
C GLY A 5 4.71 -12.58 15.39
N THR A 6 3.67 -11.79 15.16
CA THR A 6 3.05 -11.61 13.85
C THR A 6 3.29 -10.22 13.26
N GLU A 7 3.69 -9.25 14.08
CA GLU A 7 4.01 -7.89 13.65
C GLU A 7 5.38 -7.81 13.00
N GLY A 8 5.46 -7.21 11.81
CA GLY A 8 6.71 -7.04 11.08
C GLY A 8 7.38 -8.37 10.73
N VAL A 9 6.61 -9.41 10.46
CA VAL A 9 7.06 -10.73 10.05
C VAL A 9 6.35 -11.12 8.77
N LEU A 10 7.10 -11.62 7.80
CA LEU A 10 6.54 -12.18 6.58
C LEU A 10 5.95 -13.55 6.86
N LEU A 11 4.69 -13.75 6.52
CA LEU A 11 3.93 -14.97 6.85
C LEU A 11 3.26 -15.52 5.58
N ASP A 12 3.41 -16.80 5.32
CA ASP A 12 2.53 -17.51 4.41
C ASP A 12 1.15 -17.77 5.06
N GLN A 13 0.19 -18.15 4.25
CA GLN A 13 -1.18 -18.40 4.69
C GLN A 13 -1.28 -19.47 5.78
N ALA A 14 -0.52 -20.57 5.64
CA ALA A 14 -0.57 -21.69 6.60
C ALA A 14 0.01 -21.28 7.95
N THR A 15 1.14 -20.54 7.94
CA THR A 15 1.78 -20.01 9.14
C THR A 15 0.90 -18.99 9.85
N LEU A 16 0.30 -18.03 9.12
CA LEU A 16 -0.63 -17.07 9.71
C LEU A 16 -1.85 -17.78 10.30
N HIS A 17 -2.43 -18.71 9.55
CA HIS A 17 -3.58 -19.49 10.02
C HIS A 17 -3.28 -20.25 11.32
N GLY A 18 -2.11 -20.86 11.41
CA GLY A 18 -1.66 -21.58 12.62
C GLY A 18 -1.40 -20.68 13.83
N ARG A 19 -1.20 -19.37 13.63
CA ARG A 19 -0.95 -18.39 14.71
C ARG A 19 -2.19 -17.55 15.07
N LEU A 20 -3.32 -17.72 14.39
CA LEU A 20 -4.50 -16.86 14.59
C LEU A 20 -5.05 -16.90 16.01
N ASP A 21 -5.03 -18.04 16.69
CA ASP A 21 -5.58 -18.16 18.04
C ASP A 21 -4.80 -17.28 19.04
N ASP A 22 -3.50 -17.10 18.83
CA ASP A 22 -2.61 -16.29 19.66
C ASP A 22 -2.45 -14.84 19.11
N ALA A 23 -2.96 -14.56 17.91
CA ALA A 23 -2.85 -13.24 17.29
C ALA A 23 -3.77 -12.21 17.95
N PRO A 24 -3.44 -10.89 17.87
CA PRO A 24 -4.33 -9.82 18.31
C PRO A 24 -5.70 -9.88 17.66
N GLY A 25 -6.75 -9.49 18.40
CA GLY A 25 -8.14 -9.56 17.92
C GLY A 25 -8.38 -8.81 16.61
N TRP A 26 -7.72 -7.65 16.43
CA TRP A 26 -7.81 -6.87 15.21
C TRP A 26 -7.19 -7.60 13.99
N LEU A 27 -6.08 -8.30 14.18
CA LEU A 27 -5.45 -9.07 13.08
C LEU A 27 -6.31 -10.26 12.67
N ARG A 28 -6.87 -10.98 13.66
CA ARG A 28 -7.84 -12.06 13.38
C ARG A 28 -9.05 -11.55 12.60
N ALA A 29 -9.55 -10.37 12.97
CA ALA A 29 -10.69 -9.77 12.29
C ALA A 29 -10.34 -9.38 10.83
N HIS A 30 -9.18 -8.72 10.60
CA HIS A 30 -8.70 -8.41 9.26
C HIS A 30 -8.58 -9.65 8.38
N TYR A 31 -7.82 -10.65 8.85
CA TYR A 31 -7.57 -11.86 8.08
C TYR A 31 -8.87 -12.58 7.71
N ARG A 32 -9.78 -12.73 8.68
CA ARG A 32 -11.09 -13.37 8.43
C ARG A 32 -11.90 -12.59 7.40
N THR A 33 -12.10 -11.30 7.60
CA THR A 33 -12.94 -10.47 6.71
C THR A 33 -12.33 -10.31 5.33
N PHE A 34 -11.00 -10.25 5.23
CA PHE A 34 -10.28 -10.27 3.97
C PHE A 34 -10.60 -11.55 3.17
N ARG A 35 -10.41 -12.72 3.77
CA ARG A 35 -10.69 -14.00 3.13
C ARG A 35 -12.15 -14.18 2.76
N GLU A 36 -13.08 -13.85 3.68
CA GLU A 36 -14.52 -13.89 3.42
C GLU A 36 -14.89 -13.04 2.20
N SER A 37 -14.30 -11.87 2.05
CA SER A 37 -14.50 -11.00 0.90
C SER A 37 -13.91 -11.60 -0.39
N MET A 38 -12.65 -12.08 -0.35
CA MET A 38 -11.98 -12.66 -1.50
C MET A 38 -12.67 -13.91 -2.04
N LEU A 39 -13.16 -14.78 -1.15
CA LEU A 39 -13.75 -16.08 -1.51
C LEU A 39 -15.27 -16.02 -1.72
N GLY A 40 -15.92 -14.86 -1.55
CA GLY A 40 -17.36 -14.70 -1.71
C GLY A 40 -18.20 -15.32 -0.59
N GLU A 41 -17.60 -15.63 0.55
CA GLU A 41 -18.29 -16.22 1.69
C GLU A 41 -19.24 -15.22 2.37
N ARG A 42 -18.99 -13.94 2.21
CA ARG A 42 -19.74 -12.86 2.84
C ARG A 42 -21.05 -12.55 2.12
N ASP A 43 -21.01 -12.40 0.77
CA ASP A 43 -22.13 -11.89 -0.02
C ASP A 43 -22.61 -12.90 -1.08
N GLY A 44 -21.97 -14.05 -1.17
CA GLY A 44 -22.24 -15.06 -2.20
C GLY A 44 -21.68 -14.69 -3.58
N SER A 45 -21.04 -13.52 -3.72
CA SER A 45 -20.43 -13.08 -4.97
C SER A 45 -18.89 -13.12 -4.84
N PRO A 46 -18.19 -13.78 -5.75
CA PRO A 46 -16.73 -13.85 -5.70
C PRO A 46 -16.11 -12.47 -6.00
N PHE A 47 -14.99 -12.19 -5.37
CA PHE A 47 -14.23 -10.95 -5.56
C PHE A 47 -13.96 -10.67 -7.06
N PRO A 48 -13.93 -9.39 -7.50
CA PRO A 48 -13.78 -9.08 -8.92
C PRO A 48 -12.49 -9.60 -9.55
N CYS A 49 -11.36 -9.45 -8.85
CA CYS A 49 -10.07 -9.92 -9.33
C CYS A 49 -9.94 -11.44 -9.16
N TYR A 50 -10.16 -12.20 -10.23
CA TYR A 50 -10.04 -13.65 -10.18
C TYR A 50 -8.60 -14.15 -9.97
N PHE A 51 -7.58 -13.34 -10.29
CA PHE A 51 -6.19 -13.65 -9.93
C PHE A 51 -5.99 -13.59 -8.42
N GLY A 52 -6.60 -12.59 -7.74
CA GLY A 52 -6.58 -12.50 -6.28
C GLY A 52 -7.25 -13.70 -5.62
N ILE A 53 -8.39 -14.16 -6.17
CA ILE A 53 -9.06 -15.38 -5.70
C ILE A 53 -8.15 -16.60 -5.86
N ASP A 54 -7.51 -16.74 -7.03
CA ASP A 54 -6.66 -17.90 -7.36
C ASP A 54 -5.46 -18.00 -6.41
N VAL A 55 -4.75 -16.89 -6.17
CA VAL A 55 -3.60 -16.88 -5.25
C VAL A 55 -4.02 -17.12 -3.80
N GLU A 56 -5.19 -16.61 -3.37
CA GLU A 56 -5.72 -16.88 -2.04
C GLU A 56 -6.11 -18.35 -1.86
N GLN A 57 -6.77 -18.96 -2.86
CA GLN A 57 -7.16 -20.37 -2.83
C GLN A 57 -5.97 -21.33 -2.83
N LYS A 58 -4.90 -20.96 -3.51
CA LYS A 58 -3.66 -21.73 -3.57
C LYS A 58 -2.76 -21.57 -2.35
N GLY A 59 -3.02 -20.56 -1.51
CA GLY A 59 -2.15 -20.22 -0.39
C GLY A 59 -0.86 -19.51 -0.82
N GLU A 60 -0.88 -18.88 -1.98
CA GLU A 60 0.26 -18.15 -2.57
C GLU A 60 0.32 -16.67 -2.13
N LEU A 61 -0.73 -16.18 -1.44
CA LEU A 61 -0.74 -14.84 -0.87
C LEU A 61 0.12 -14.79 0.40
N LEU A 62 0.96 -13.78 0.50
CA LEU A 62 1.77 -13.50 1.69
C LEU A 62 1.13 -12.41 2.54
N TYR A 63 1.42 -12.40 3.84
CA TYR A 63 0.79 -11.53 4.81
C TYR A 63 1.81 -10.92 5.77
N THR A 64 1.50 -9.73 6.26
CA THR A 64 2.14 -9.15 7.42
C THR A 64 1.17 -8.24 8.18
N ALA A 65 1.51 -7.94 9.43
CA ALA A 65 0.76 -7.03 10.29
C ALA A 65 1.62 -5.82 10.65
N CYS A 66 1.01 -4.63 10.67
CA CYS A 66 1.65 -3.39 11.07
C CYS A 66 0.83 -2.72 12.19
N GLU A 67 1.44 -2.53 13.36
CA GLU A 67 0.77 -1.97 14.55
C GLU A 67 0.34 -0.52 14.40
N SER A 68 0.90 0.22 13.45
CA SER A 68 0.53 1.62 13.23
C SER A 68 0.95 2.09 11.84
N ALA A 69 0.05 2.79 11.16
CA ALA A 69 0.36 3.48 9.91
C ALA A 69 1.13 4.80 10.12
N THR A 70 1.45 5.19 11.36
CA THR A 70 2.10 6.47 11.69
C THR A 70 3.23 6.37 12.71
N ASP A 71 3.40 5.24 13.38
CA ASP A 71 4.51 5.04 14.30
C ASP A 71 5.78 4.66 13.52
N PRO A 72 6.86 5.45 13.63
CA PRO A 72 8.09 5.17 12.89
C PRO A 72 8.69 3.79 13.16
N ALA A 73 8.60 3.30 14.40
CA ALA A 73 9.14 2.00 14.74
C ALA A 73 8.35 0.85 14.10
N ALA A 74 7.02 0.97 14.01
CA ALA A 74 6.17 0.02 13.28
C ALA A 74 6.44 0.07 11.78
N LEU A 75 6.59 1.27 11.21
CA LEU A 75 6.86 1.45 9.79
C LEU A 75 8.28 1.00 9.40
N LEU A 76 9.27 1.11 10.28
CA LEU A 76 10.61 0.53 10.03
C LEU A 76 10.55 -0.99 9.98
N ARG A 77 9.76 -1.65 10.86
CA ARG A 77 9.56 -3.10 10.77
C ARG A 77 8.84 -3.50 9.49
N LEU A 78 7.84 -2.72 9.07
CA LEU A 78 7.16 -2.94 7.78
C LEU A 78 8.13 -2.80 6.61
N ARG A 79 9.02 -1.79 6.63
CA ARG A 79 10.08 -1.61 5.64
C ARG A 79 10.95 -2.87 5.52
N ASP A 80 11.42 -3.38 6.65
CA ASP A 80 12.30 -4.56 6.69
C ASP A 80 11.57 -5.81 6.18
N THR A 81 10.29 -5.98 6.55
CA THR A 81 9.45 -7.08 6.05
C THR A 81 9.19 -6.95 4.55
N LEU A 82 9.01 -5.73 4.03
CA LEU A 82 8.79 -5.51 2.60
C LEU A 82 10.08 -5.81 1.80
N LEU A 83 11.26 -5.51 2.32
CA LEU A 83 12.53 -5.91 1.72
C LEU A 83 12.67 -7.43 1.70
N GLU A 84 12.42 -8.13 2.83
CA GLU A 84 12.40 -9.58 2.90
C GLU A 84 11.41 -10.20 1.88
N TYR A 85 10.24 -9.58 1.74
CA TYR A 85 9.23 -9.99 0.76
C TYR A 85 9.78 -9.89 -0.67
N LEU A 86 10.38 -8.76 -1.06
CA LEU A 86 10.92 -8.55 -2.39
C LEU A 86 12.06 -9.53 -2.73
N ASP A 87 12.87 -9.88 -1.74
CA ASP A 87 13.93 -10.87 -1.91
C ASP A 87 13.40 -12.30 -2.11
N THR A 88 12.19 -12.62 -1.64
CA THR A 88 11.73 -14.01 -1.54
C THR A 88 10.43 -14.35 -2.26
N TYR A 89 9.62 -13.36 -2.67
CA TYR A 89 8.27 -13.62 -3.22
C TYR A 89 8.28 -14.51 -4.46
N SER A 90 9.28 -14.36 -5.34
CA SER A 90 9.40 -15.14 -6.58
C SER A 90 9.74 -16.61 -6.33
N GLU A 91 10.34 -16.92 -5.17
CA GLU A 91 10.59 -18.31 -4.76
C GLU A 91 9.31 -18.95 -4.18
N HIS A 92 8.41 -18.12 -3.65
CA HIS A 92 7.15 -18.59 -3.07
C HIS A 92 6.12 -18.96 -4.13
N ALA A 93 5.89 -18.08 -5.11
CA ALA A 93 5.01 -18.32 -6.27
C ALA A 93 5.25 -17.30 -7.38
N ASP A 94 4.83 -17.64 -8.62
CA ASP A 94 4.89 -16.74 -9.77
C ASP A 94 4.13 -15.40 -9.52
N ARG A 95 3.10 -15.47 -8.69
CA ARG A 95 2.27 -14.33 -8.30
C ARG A 95 2.00 -14.41 -6.80
N ALA A 96 2.86 -13.83 -6.02
CA ALA A 96 2.73 -13.81 -4.57
C ALA A 96 2.59 -12.36 -4.08
N PRO A 97 1.38 -11.75 -4.09
CA PRO A 97 1.19 -10.43 -3.52
C PRO A 97 1.36 -10.46 -1.99
N LEU A 98 1.73 -9.32 -1.40
CA LEU A 98 1.80 -9.14 0.04
C LEU A 98 0.61 -8.32 0.55
N ALA A 99 -0.23 -8.90 1.38
CA ALA A 99 -1.29 -8.18 2.10
C ALA A 99 -0.77 -7.67 3.46
N VAL A 100 -0.82 -6.36 3.66
CA VAL A 100 -0.45 -5.69 4.91
C VAL A 100 -1.71 -5.24 5.63
N PHE A 101 -1.91 -5.73 6.86
CA PHE A 101 -3.01 -5.34 7.74
C PHE A 101 -2.54 -4.33 8.76
N PHE A 102 -3.15 -3.16 8.78
CA PHE A 102 -2.82 -2.11 9.75
C PHE A 102 -3.77 -2.17 10.95
N ARG A 103 -3.20 -2.06 12.14
CA ARG A 103 -4.00 -1.95 13.35
C ARG A 103 -4.83 -0.66 13.28
N PRO A 104 -6.16 -0.74 13.49
CA PRO A 104 -6.98 0.46 13.59
C PRO A 104 -6.54 1.31 14.80
N PRO A 105 -6.64 2.64 14.73
CA PRO A 105 -6.33 3.52 15.84
C PRO A 105 -7.12 3.16 17.11
N SER A 106 -6.46 3.21 18.27
CA SER A 106 -7.11 2.89 19.55
C SER A 106 -8.16 3.94 19.88
N GLY A 107 -9.41 3.55 20.03
CA GLY A 107 -10.55 4.44 20.34
C GLY A 107 -11.60 4.53 19.24
N GLU A 108 -11.38 3.91 18.11
CA GLU A 108 -12.39 3.77 17.05
C GLU A 108 -13.13 2.44 17.25
N PRO A 109 -14.41 2.47 17.66
CA PRO A 109 -15.20 1.25 17.71
C PRO A 109 -15.44 0.78 16.26
N ALA A 110 -15.02 -0.42 15.95
CA ALA A 110 -15.50 -1.09 14.76
C ALA A 110 -17.03 -1.21 14.86
N GLY A 111 -17.76 -0.35 14.17
CA GLY A 111 -19.20 -0.50 14.00
C GLY A 111 -20.15 0.53 14.59
N GLU A 112 -19.70 1.65 15.15
CA GLU A 112 -20.60 2.79 15.38
C GLU A 112 -20.44 3.81 14.24
N ALA A 113 -21.47 3.93 13.43
CA ALA A 113 -21.50 4.69 12.17
C ALA A 113 -21.15 6.20 12.28
N ASP A 114 -21.02 6.72 13.49
CA ASP A 114 -20.78 8.14 13.75
C ASP A 114 -19.31 8.46 14.10
N MET A 115 -18.41 7.46 14.15
CA MET A 115 -17.01 7.59 14.55
C MET A 115 -16.01 6.92 13.61
N THR A 116 -16.44 6.38 12.46
CA THR A 116 -15.52 5.81 11.46
C THR A 116 -14.73 6.94 10.80
N PRO A 117 -13.39 6.90 10.78
CA PRO A 117 -12.60 7.89 10.06
C PRO A 117 -13.01 7.96 8.60
N GLY A 118 -13.14 9.19 8.11
CA GLY A 118 -13.56 9.43 6.74
C GLY A 118 -12.47 9.15 5.72
N GLU A 119 -12.83 9.31 4.46
CA GLU A 119 -11.97 9.11 3.29
C GLU A 119 -10.62 9.83 3.41
N ALA A 120 -10.62 11.12 3.78
CA ALA A 120 -9.40 11.93 3.91
C ALA A 120 -8.37 11.32 4.87
N HIS A 121 -8.84 10.74 5.99
CA HIS A 121 -7.97 10.08 6.96
C HIS A 121 -7.22 8.88 6.35
N TYR A 122 -7.92 8.04 5.57
CA TYR A 122 -7.29 6.85 4.98
C TYR A 122 -6.37 7.20 3.81
N HIS A 123 -6.70 8.24 3.03
CA HIS A 123 -5.78 8.80 2.03
C HIS A 123 -4.49 9.31 2.68
N GLU A 124 -4.60 10.11 3.74
CA GLU A 124 -3.45 10.59 4.51
C GLU A 124 -2.59 9.42 5.03
N ARG A 125 -3.22 8.37 5.60
CA ARG A 125 -2.51 7.19 6.12
C ARG A 125 -1.78 6.40 5.05
N LEU A 126 -2.43 6.15 3.91
CA LEU A 126 -1.77 5.45 2.81
C LEU A 126 -0.55 6.21 2.31
N TRP A 127 -0.72 7.50 1.98
CA TRP A 127 0.39 8.30 1.45
C TRP A 127 1.50 8.48 2.47
N HIS A 128 1.18 8.59 3.74
CA HIS A 128 2.16 8.60 4.82
C HIS A 128 3.01 7.31 4.85
N VAL A 129 2.38 6.14 4.71
CA VAL A 129 3.09 4.86 4.64
C VAL A 129 4.01 4.81 3.41
N LEU A 130 3.49 5.17 2.22
CA LEU A 130 4.28 5.14 0.99
C LEU A 130 5.44 6.11 1.02
N GLU A 131 5.22 7.31 1.56
CA GLU A 131 6.26 8.32 1.73
C GLU A 131 7.33 7.89 2.72
N PHE A 132 6.93 7.30 3.87
CA PHE A 132 7.86 6.74 4.83
C PHE A 132 8.73 5.63 4.19
N LEU A 133 8.12 4.72 3.46
CA LEU A 133 8.84 3.66 2.75
C LEU A 133 9.82 4.25 1.74
N HIS A 134 9.39 5.24 0.95
CA HIS A 134 10.24 5.92 -0.02
C HIS A 134 11.47 6.56 0.63
N VAL A 135 11.28 7.30 1.73
CA VAL A 135 12.38 7.99 2.45
C VAL A 135 13.37 6.99 3.07
N HIS A 136 12.87 5.83 3.52
CA HIS A 136 13.68 4.81 4.18
C HIS A 136 14.06 3.66 3.26
N ASP A 137 13.90 3.83 1.95
CA ASP A 137 14.32 2.84 0.96
C ASP A 137 15.85 2.76 0.91
N PRO A 138 16.47 1.58 1.06
CA PRO A 138 17.91 1.43 0.92
C PRO A 138 18.40 1.47 -0.53
N GLU A 139 17.48 1.27 -1.49
CA GLU A 139 17.81 1.19 -2.91
C GLU A 139 17.43 2.50 -3.64
N PRO A 140 18.16 2.86 -4.69
CA PRO A 140 17.80 4.02 -5.51
C PRO A 140 16.52 3.73 -6.32
N TRP A 141 15.83 4.79 -6.74
CA TRP A 141 14.72 4.69 -7.67
C TRP A 141 15.19 4.10 -9.00
N PRO A 142 14.52 3.07 -9.57
CA PRO A 142 14.93 2.41 -10.81
C PRO A 142 15.06 3.37 -11.99
N ASP A 143 16.12 3.19 -12.80
CA ASP A 143 16.43 4.09 -13.92
C ASP A 143 15.39 4.06 -15.04
N ASP A 144 14.69 2.95 -15.21
CA ASP A 144 13.68 2.72 -16.24
C ASP A 144 12.26 3.18 -15.81
N ILE A 145 12.08 3.53 -14.54
CA ILE A 145 10.81 4.07 -14.05
C ILE A 145 10.91 5.60 -13.94
N PRO A 146 9.98 6.35 -14.56
CA PRO A 146 9.94 7.81 -14.42
C PRO A 146 9.76 8.23 -12.96
N VAL A 147 10.43 9.32 -12.54
CA VAL A 147 10.20 9.91 -11.21
C VAL A 147 9.02 10.89 -11.22
N ASP A 148 8.61 11.38 -12.40
CA ASP A 148 7.49 12.29 -12.55
C ASP A 148 6.17 11.52 -12.44
N PRO A 149 5.31 11.76 -11.43
CA PRO A 149 4.03 11.08 -11.29
C PRO A 149 3.02 11.38 -12.42
N ASP A 150 3.29 12.39 -13.24
CA ASP A 150 2.48 12.70 -14.40
C ASP A 150 2.85 11.89 -15.66
N ASP A 151 3.93 11.09 -15.61
CA ASP A 151 4.21 10.10 -16.64
C ASP A 151 3.29 8.88 -16.46
N SER A 152 2.70 8.38 -17.53
CA SER A 152 1.80 7.21 -17.50
C SER A 152 2.49 5.90 -17.11
N ARG A 153 3.82 5.86 -17.13
CA ARG A 153 4.65 4.71 -16.71
C ARG A 153 5.19 4.87 -15.31
N TRP A 154 4.84 5.96 -14.61
CA TRP A 154 5.19 6.12 -13.22
C TRP A 154 4.49 5.06 -12.38
N GLU A 155 5.20 4.53 -11.41
CA GLU A 155 4.73 3.58 -10.42
C GLU A 155 5.51 3.76 -9.12
N PHE A 156 4.89 3.50 -7.99
CA PHE A 156 5.60 3.53 -6.71
C PHE A 156 6.72 2.48 -6.72
N CYS A 157 7.94 2.88 -6.33
CA CYS A 157 9.09 1.98 -6.25
C CYS A 157 9.58 1.87 -4.82
N PHE A 158 10.01 0.66 -4.45
CA PHE A 158 10.65 0.37 -3.17
C PHE A 158 11.54 -0.86 -3.31
N GLY A 159 12.73 -0.85 -2.66
CA GLY A 159 13.69 -1.94 -2.76
C GLY A 159 14.22 -2.15 -4.19
N GLY A 160 14.28 -1.09 -4.99
CA GLY A 160 14.69 -1.16 -6.39
C GLY A 160 13.64 -1.77 -7.35
N GLU A 161 12.43 -2.07 -6.87
CA GLU A 161 11.36 -2.67 -7.69
C GLU A 161 10.11 -1.77 -7.78
N PRO A 162 9.47 -1.69 -8.96
CA PRO A 162 8.18 -1.04 -9.12
C PRO A 162 7.06 -1.90 -8.52
N LEU A 163 6.20 -1.27 -7.72
CA LEU A 163 5.13 -1.90 -6.96
C LEU A 163 3.78 -1.25 -7.25
N PHE A 164 2.76 -2.05 -7.39
CA PHE A 164 1.37 -1.63 -7.45
C PHE A 164 0.67 -1.82 -6.10
N PRO A 165 0.67 -0.83 -5.19
CA PRO A 165 -0.10 -0.90 -3.96
C PRO A 165 -1.58 -0.67 -4.25
N THR A 166 -2.43 -1.55 -3.73
CA THR A 166 -3.89 -1.35 -3.74
C THR A 166 -4.43 -1.38 -2.33
N SER A 167 -5.36 -0.47 -2.01
CA SER A 167 -5.84 -0.32 -0.65
C SER A 167 -7.32 -0.58 -0.52
N ARG A 168 -7.70 -1.06 0.68
CA ARG A 168 -9.07 -1.23 1.16
C ARG A 168 -9.21 -0.53 2.50
N ALA A 169 -10.37 0.09 2.74
CA ALA A 169 -10.60 0.89 3.95
C ALA A 169 -12.08 0.89 4.37
N PRO A 170 -12.40 1.25 5.62
CA PRO A 170 -13.76 1.23 6.14
C PRO A 170 -14.70 2.32 5.61
N PHE A 171 -14.18 3.37 4.98
CA PHE A 171 -15.02 4.48 4.53
C PHE A 171 -15.86 4.16 3.28
N TYR A 172 -15.51 3.10 2.54
CA TYR A 172 -16.26 2.72 1.35
C TYR A 172 -17.64 2.16 1.69
N SER A 173 -18.68 2.70 1.08
CA SER A 173 -20.06 2.23 1.18
C SER A 173 -20.55 1.52 -0.08
N ASP A 174 -20.25 2.09 -1.24
CA ASP A 174 -20.71 1.60 -2.54
C ASP A 174 -19.65 0.73 -3.22
N ARG A 175 -18.36 1.03 -3.03
CA ARG A 175 -17.23 0.27 -3.59
C ARG A 175 -16.82 -0.90 -2.70
N LYS A 176 -17.65 -1.93 -2.64
CA LYS A 176 -17.46 -3.13 -1.80
C LYS A 176 -16.13 -3.83 -2.07
N SER A 177 -15.63 -3.77 -3.31
CA SER A 177 -14.32 -4.33 -3.69
C SER A 177 -13.15 -3.63 -2.98
N ARG A 178 -13.36 -2.42 -2.48
CA ARG A 178 -12.41 -1.60 -1.73
C ARG A 178 -12.73 -1.50 -0.24
N TYR A 179 -13.81 -2.13 0.19
CA TYR A 179 -14.24 -2.09 1.59
C TYR A 179 -13.48 -3.08 2.47
N SER A 180 -12.97 -2.59 3.60
CA SER A 180 -12.44 -3.37 4.73
C SER A 180 -13.12 -2.88 6.01
N PRO A 181 -13.83 -3.74 6.76
CA PRO A 181 -14.58 -3.30 7.94
C PRO A 181 -13.70 -3.02 9.17
N VAL A 182 -12.43 -3.44 9.15
CA VAL A 182 -11.55 -3.38 10.33
C VAL A 182 -10.65 -2.15 10.32
N GLY A 183 -10.05 -1.83 9.17
CA GLY A 183 -9.08 -0.76 9.05
C GLY A 183 -8.44 -0.72 7.67
N LEU A 184 -7.32 0.01 7.57
CA LEU A 184 -6.53 0.05 6.35
C LEU A 184 -5.91 -1.31 6.05
N GLU A 185 -6.07 -1.75 4.82
CA GLU A 185 -5.38 -2.89 4.21
C GLU A 185 -4.65 -2.39 2.98
N VAL A 186 -3.39 -2.76 2.81
CA VAL A 186 -2.62 -2.45 1.59
C VAL A 186 -2.06 -3.74 1.03
N THR A 187 -2.33 -4.00 -0.25
CA THR A 187 -1.75 -5.14 -0.96
C THR A 187 -0.67 -4.62 -1.92
N PHE A 188 0.58 -4.99 -1.66
CA PHE A 188 1.70 -4.69 -2.53
C PHE A 188 1.89 -5.80 -3.57
N GLN A 189 2.04 -5.40 -4.82
CA GLN A 189 2.19 -6.30 -5.95
C GLN A 189 3.37 -5.82 -6.81
N PRO A 190 4.48 -6.57 -6.89
CA PRO A 190 5.55 -6.25 -7.82
C PRO A 190 5.05 -6.22 -9.26
N ARG A 191 5.57 -5.29 -10.06
CA ARG A 191 5.19 -5.19 -11.49
C ARG A 191 5.39 -6.51 -12.23
N ALA A 192 6.38 -7.29 -11.86
CA ALA A 192 6.68 -8.58 -12.46
C ALA A 192 5.52 -9.57 -12.42
N VAL A 193 4.62 -9.50 -11.40
CA VAL A 193 3.46 -10.41 -11.31
C VAL A 193 2.42 -10.16 -12.41
N PHE A 194 2.49 -9.01 -13.10
CA PHE A 194 1.63 -8.66 -14.23
C PHE A 194 2.28 -8.96 -15.59
N GLU A 195 3.44 -9.63 -15.62
CA GLU A 195 4.07 -10.00 -16.88
C GLU A 195 3.12 -10.80 -17.77
N GLY A 196 3.07 -10.45 -19.07
CA GLY A 196 2.13 -11.02 -20.03
C GLY A 196 0.68 -10.54 -19.92
N LEU A 197 0.37 -9.69 -18.93
CA LEU A 197 -0.97 -9.07 -18.71
C LEU A 197 -0.97 -7.56 -18.94
N THR A 198 -0.01 -7.02 -19.68
CA THR A 198 0.08 -5.60 -19.99
C THR A 198 -1.02 -5.14 -20.96
N ALA A 199 -1.28 -3.82 -21.04
CA ALA A 199 -2.36 -3.25 -21.84
C ALA A 199 -2.24 -3.55 -23.35
N ASP A 200 -1.03 -3.77 -23.83
CA ASP A 200 -0.71 -4.11 -25.23
C ASP A 200 -0.91 -5.59 -25.58
N THR A 201 -1.11 -6.46 -24.57
CA THR A 201 -1.36 -7.88 -24.82
C THR A 201 -2.85 -8.20 -24.88
N LYS A 202 -3.24 -9.15 -25.76
CA LYS A 202 -4.63 -9.62 -25.83
C LYS A 202 -5.08 -10.29 -24.52
N ALA A 203 -4.18 -10.95 -23.81
CA ALA A 203 -4.48 -11.59 -22.54
C ALA A 203 -4.76 -10.53 -21.47
N GLY A 204 -3.92 -9.48 -21.39
CA GLY A 204 -4.11 -8.37 -20.46
C GLY A 204 -5.40 -7.58 -20.73
N GLN A 205 -5.69 -7.28 -22.00
CA GLN A 205 -6.94 -6.59 -22.38
C GLN A 205 -8.17 -7.37 -21.92
N ARG A 206 -8.23 -8.69 -22.21
CA ARG A 206 -9.35 -9.55 -21.77
C ARG A 206 -9.46 -9.66 -20.27
N ALA A 207 -8.32 -9.77 -19.58
CA ALA A 207 -8.29 -9.85 -18.11
C ALA A 207 -8.89 -8.59 -17.50
N ARG A 208 -8.49 -7.40 -17.97
CA ARG A 208 -9.01 -6.11 -17.49
C ARG A 208 -10.49 -5.94 -17.78
N GLU A 209 -10.93 -6.22 -19.01
CA GLU A 209 -12.35 -6.19 -19.38
C GLU A 209 -13.17 -7.06 -18.43
N THR A 210 -12.76 -8.31 -18.23
CA THR A 210 -13.44 -9.24 -17.32
C THR A 210 -13.45 -8.74 -15.87
N ILE A 211 -12.34 -8.18 -15.36
CA ILE A 211 -12.26 -7.69 -13.99
C ILE A 211 -13.13 -6.43 -13.82
N ARG A 212 -13.13 -5.51 -14.80
CA ARG A 212 -13.96 -4.30 -14.77
C ARG A 212 -15.45 -4.62 -14.80
N ASP A 213 -15.88 -5.57 -15.65
CA ASP A 213 -17.27 -6.04 -15.69
C ASP A 213 -17.67 -6.65 -14.34
N ARG A 214 -16.84 -7.55 -13.80
CA ARG A 214 -17.08 -8.16 -12.48
C ARG A 214 -17.08 -7.14 -11.34
N MET A 215 -16.25 -6.08 -11.44
CA MET A 215 -16.22 -5.02 -10.44
C MET A 215 -17.54 -4.24 -10.44
N GLY A 216 -18.08 -3.88 -11.61
CA GLY A 216 -19.38 -3.23 -11.72
C GLY A 216 -20.51 -4.08 -11.13
N ASP A 217 -20.51 -5.38 -11.41
CA ASP A 217 -21.51 -6.31 -10.85
C ASP A 217 -21.36 -6.49 -9.33
N TYR A 218 -20.12 -6.55 -8.84
CA TYR A 218 -19.81 -6.77 -7.41
C TYR A 218 -20.12 -5.52 -6.57
N ASP A 219 -19.65 -4.36 -7.02
CA ASP A 219 -19.85 -3.10 -6.32
C ASP A 219 -21.29 -2.59 -6.48
N GLY A 220 -21.93 -2.87 -7.60
CA GLY A 220 -23.26 -2.34 -7.95
C GLY A 220 -23.20 -0.88 -8.45
N VAL A 221 -21.98 -0.35 -8.67
CA VAL A 221 -21.69 0.96 -9.27
C VAL A 221 -20.70 0.80 -10.40
N CYS A 222 -20.60 1.80 -11.27
CA CYS A 222 -19.62 1.78 -12.34
C CYS A 222 -18.18 1.73 -11.78
N PRO A 223 -17.24 1.06 -12.48
CA PRO A 223 -15.83 1.19 -12.16
C PRO A 223 -15.42 2.65 -12.07
N HIS A 224 -14.54 2.98 -11.10
CA HIS A 224 -14.10 4.36 -10.87
C HIS A 224 -13.46 4.97 -12.13
N ALA A 225 -13.68 6.27 -12.36
CA ALA A 225 -13.16 6.98 -13.53
C ALA A 225 -11.61 6.94 -13.64
N ASP A 226 -10.91 6.88 -12.49
CA ASP A 226 -9.45 6.77 -12.45
C ASP A 226 -8.92 5.34 -12.65
N LEU A 227 -9.79 4.35 -12.88
CA LEU A 227 -9.36 2.99 -13.17
C LEU A 227 -8.79 2.89 -14.59
N GLY A 228 -7.50 3.16 -14.71
CA GLY A 228 -6.74 3.18 -15.95
C GLY A 228 -5.83 1.98 -16.15
N ASP A 229 -4.94 2.10 -17.11
CA ASP A 229 -3.95 1.10 -17.47
C ASP A 229 -2.54 1.71 -17.45
N TRP A 230 -1.59 1.02 -16.84
CA TRP A 230 -0.20 1.45 -16.79
C TRP A 230 0.39 1.61 -18.20
N GLY A 231 1.08 2.73 -18.44
CA GLY A 231 1.71 3.07 -19.72
C GLY A 231 0.75 3.61 -20.78
N VAL A 232 -0.53 3.79 -20.46
CA VAL A 232 -1.51 4.40 -21.35
C VAL A 232 -1.55 5.90 -21.10
N ASP A 233 -1.41 6.68 -22.18
CA ASP A 233 -1.40 8.14 -22.08
C ASP A 233 -2.71 8.69 -21.48
N GLY A 234 -2.59 9.56 -20.51
CA GLY A 234 -3.70 10.09 -19.73
C GLY A 234 -4.00 9.32 -18.43
N ASP A 235 -3.64 8.06 -18.33
CA ASP A 235 -3.81 7.30 -17.11
C ASP A 235 -2.70 7.57 -16.11
N ARG A 236 -3.04 7.50 -14.82
CA ARG A 236 -2.11 7.72 -13.71
C ARG A 236 -2.32 6.62 -12.68
N GLU A 237 -1.33 5.74 -12.53
CA GLU A 237 -1.47 4.56 -11.69
C GLU A 237 -1.67 4.90 -10.21
N TRP A 238 -0.97 5.93 -9.70
CA TRP A 238 -1.10 6.35 -8.31
C TRP A 238 -2.54 6.70 -7.89
N LYS A 239 -3.40 7.12 -8.82
CA LYS A 239 -4.81 7.40 -8.56
C LYS A 239 -5.61 6.15 -8.21
N GLN A 240 -5.08 4.96 -8.54
CA GLN A 240 -5.72 3.67 -8.29
C GLN A 240 -5.35 3.05 -6.94
N TYR A 241 -4.35 3.60 -6.25
CA TYR A 241 -3.87 3.03 -4.98
C TYR A 241 -4.93 3.09 -3.89
N LEU A 242 -5.69 4.18 -3.84
CA LEU A 242 -6.88 4.33 -3.00
C LEU A 242 -7.87 5.25 -3.74
N PHE A 243 -8.93 4.69 -4.30
CA PHE A 243 -9.96 5.48 -4.98
C PHE A 243 -10.71 6.37 -4.00
N ARG A 244 -11.30 7.43 -4.52
CA ARG A 244 -12.36 8.15 -3.81
C ARG A 244 -13.64 7.30 -3.79
N GLU A 245 -14.52 7.56 -2.82
CA GLU A 245 -15.83 6.90 -2.81
C GLU A 245 -16.67 7.39 -4.00
N ASP A 246 -16.70 8.68 -4.20
CA ASP A 246 -17.39 9.29 -5.34
C ASP A 246 -16.54 9.24 -6.60
N ASP A 247 -17.19 9.28 -7.78
CA ASP A 247 -16.54 9.41 -9.09
C ASP A 247 -15.91 10.78 -9.34
N ASP A 248 -15.91 11.66 -8.34
CA ASP A 248 -15.21 12.93 -8.38
C ASP A 248 -13.72 12.69 -8.60
N ALA A 249 -13.13 13.50 -9.42
CA ALA A 249 -11.74 13.37 -9.81
C ALA A 249 -10.83 13.34 -8.56
N SER A 250 -9.90 12.39 -8.54
CA SER A 250 -8.79 12.36 -7.60
C SER A 250 -8.02 13.68 -7.62
N PRO A 251 -7.20 13.96 -6.60
CA PRO A 251 -6.35 15.15 -6.62
C PRO A 251 -5.59 15.30 -7.94
N ASP A 252 -5.43 16.52 -8.40
CA ASP A 252 -4.73 16.84 -9.66
C ASP A 252 -3.23 16.51 -9.60
N ALA A 253 -2.69 16.33 -8.38
CA ALA A 253 -1.28 16.06 -8.15
C ALA A 253 -1.10 14.87 -7.20
N CYS A 254 -0.12 14.01 -7.53
CA CYS A 254 0.30 12.93 -6.65
C CYS A 254 0.86 13.51 -5.34
N PRO A 255 0.47 13.02 -4.18
CA PRO A 255 1.05 13.46 -2.91
C PRO A 255 2.55 13.14 -2.76
N LEU A 256 3.00 12.03 -3.36
CA LEU A 256 4.41 11.64 -3.33
C LEU A 256 5.20 12.39 -4.43
N ARG A 257 6.37 12.90 -4.07
CA ARG A 257 7.35 13.51 -4.98
C ARG A 257 8.68 12.75 -4.86
N PRO A 258 8.83 11.62 -5.53
CA PRO A 258 10.05 10.83 -5.40
C PRO A 258 11.22 11.51 -6.08
N THR A 259 12.43 11.20 -5.61
CA THR A 259 13.70 11.57 -6.25
C THR A 259 14.47 10.32 -6.64
N ARG A 260 15.26 10.40 -7.70
CA ARG A 260 16.07 9.27 -8.17
C ARG A 260 17.26 9.02 -7.23
N ASP A 261 17.97 10.07 -6.88
CA ASP A 261 19.09 10.04 -5.96
C ASP A 261 18.59 10.15 -4.53
N HIS A 262 17.98 9.09 -4.08
CA HIS A 262 17.39 9.04 -2.76
C HIS A 262 18.49 9.02 -1.70
N PRO A 263 18.67 10.08 -0.90
CA PRO A 263 19.57 9.97 0.23
C PRO A 263 19.02 8.93 1.18
N LYS A 264 19.84 7.97 1.60
CA LYS A 264 19.54 7.13 2.76
C LYS A 264 19.06 8.06 3.87
N ALA A 265 17.91 7.76 4.47
CA ALA A 265 17.40 8.59 5.55
C ALA A 265 18.51 8.81 6.57
N PRO A 266 18.88 10.05 6.90
CA PRO A 266 19.90 10.31 7.91
C PRO A 266 19.51 9.58 9.19
N GLU A 267 20.45 8.97 9.90
CA GLU A 267 20.19 8.34 11.21
C GLU A 267 19.37 9.25 12.15
N ALA A 268 19.58 10.57 12.03
CA ALA A 268 18.80 11.58 12.74
C ALA A 268 17.27 11.55 12.46
N LEU A 269 16.83 11.05 11.34
CA LEU A 269 15.38 10.86 11.04
C LEU A 269 14.80 9.64 11.76
N LEU A 270 15.66 8.76 12.28
CA LEU A 270 15.26 7.63 13.11
C LEU A 270 15.09 8.00 14.58
N GLU A 271 15.49 9.23 14.97
CA GLU A 271 15.31 9.74 16.32
C GLU A 271 13.83 9.95 16.66
N PRO A 272 13.40 9.61 17.90
CA PRO A 272 12.03 9.84 18.33
C PRO A 272 11.64 11.33 18.15
N GLY A 273 10.60 11.58 17.36
CA GLY A 273 10.10 12.94 17.06
C GLY A 273 10.65 13.59 15.79
N ALA A 274 11.69 13.07 15.16
CA ALA A 274 12.14 13.54 13.85
C ALA A 274 11.04 13.29 12.77
N TRP A 275 10.34 12.18 12.91
CA TRP A 275 9.20 11.85 12.08
C TRP A 275 8.06 12.89 12.11
N ARG A 276 7.74 13.44 13.26
CA ARG A 276 6.70 14.50 13.37
C ARG A 276 7.07 15.73 12.55
N ARG A 277 8.34 16.14 12.54
CA ARG A 277 8.82 17.27 11.73
C ARG A 277 8.78 16.97 10.24
N PHE A 278 8.99 15.72 9.87
CA PHE A 278 8.89 15.25 8.52
C PHE A 278 7.42 15.23 8.06
N SER A 279 6.53 14.63 8.83
CA SER A 279 5.09 14.56 8.58
C SER A 279 4.41 15.95 8.53
N GLU A 280 4.80 16.88 9.42
CA GLU A 280 4.32 18.27 9.42
C GLU A 280 4.73 19.06 8.16
N ARG A 281 5.88 18.71 7.55
CA ARG A 281 6.33 19.33 6.29
C ARG A 281 5.61 18.78 5.07
N THR A 282 5.26 17.50 5.08
CA THR A 282 4.52 16.87 3.98
C THR A 282 3.09 17.39 3.84
N GLU A 283 2.47 17.81 4.96
CA GLU A 283 1.15 18.45 4.95
C GLU A 283 1.13 19.83 4.27
N SER A 284 2.28 20.53 4.23
CA SER A 284 2.33 21.93 3.75
C SER A 284 2.96 22.14 2.37
N GLU A 285 3.84 21.27 1.89
CA GLU A 285 4.68 21.56 0.71
C GLU A 285 4.84 20.39 -0.28
N GLY A 286 4.31 19.19 0.02
CA GLY A 286 4.68 17.95 -0.67
C GLY A 286 6.13 17.56 -0.34
N PHE A 287 6.39 16.28 -0.23
CA PHE A 287 7.72 15.76 0.13
C PHE A 287 8.81 16.28 -0.83
N ARG A 288 9.84 16.97 -0.29
CA ARG A 288 11.04 17.39 -1.02
C ARG A 288 12.27 16.94 -0.23
N PRO A 289 12.82 15.74 -0.48
CA PRO A 289 13.99 15.24 0.25
C PRO A 289 15.24 16.10 0.04
N ASP A 290 15.35 16.79 -1.08
CA ASP A 290 16.55 17.56 -1.45
C ASP A 290 16.76 18.86 -0.65
N ALA A 291 15.71 19.40 -0.01
CA ALA A 291 15.82 20.69 0.70
C ALA A 291 16.61 20.58 2.02
N ASP A 292 16.75 19.38 2.58
CA ASP A 292 17.39 19.17 3.88
C ASP A 292 18.83 18.65 3.79
N ALA A 293 19.26 18.12 2.65
CA ALA A 293 20.61 17.63 2.46
C ALA A 293 21.65 18.79 2.41
N GLU A 294 21.23 19.98 1.98
CA GLU A 294 22.12 21.15 1.90
C GLU A 294 22.31 21.85 3.25
N ASP A 295 21.32 21.79 4.16
CA ASP A 295 21.40 22.51 5.45
C ASP A 295 22.19 21.74 6.53
N ALA A 296 22.31 20.42 6.38
CA ALA A 296 23.09 19.61 7.32
C ALA A 296 24.62 19.73 7.14
N THR A 297 25.09 20.25 5.99
CA THR A 297 26.52 20.39 5.68
C THR A 297 27.11 21.74 6.04
N VAL A 298 26.28 22.75 6.34
CA VAL A 298 26.78 24.14 6.58
C VAL A 298 27.11 24.44 8.05
N THR A 299 26.66 23.61 9.01
CA THR A 299 26.89 23.91 10.46
C THR A 299 28.12 23.27 11.09
N SER A 300 28.96 22.52 10.35
CA SER A 300 30.17 21.91 10.89
C SER A 300 31.49 22.66 10.58
N GLY A 301 31.42 23.87 10.06
CA GLY A 301 32.62 24.59 9.64
C GLY A 301 32.69 26.07 10.01
N LEU A 302 32.59 26.43 11.29
CA LEU A 302 33.13 27.71 11.80
C LEU A 302 33.23 27.67 13.34
N GLY A 303 34.38 27.23 13.80
CA GLY A 303 34.76 27.28 15.22
C GLY A 303 36.20 26.93 15.41
N GLY A 304 37.09 27.82 14.98
CA GLY A 304 38.52 27.73 15.26
C GLY A 304 39.21 29.04 14.93
N ASP A 305 39.26 29.92 15.93
CA ASP A 305 40.42 30.74 16.35
C ASP A 305 40.11 31.32 17.71
#